data_13d386806c8f916878bed281ca1a6a97
#
_entry.id   13d386806c8f916878bed281ca1a6a97
#
_cell.length_a   1.000
_cell.length_b   1.000
_cell.length_c   1.000
_cell.angle_alpha   90.00
_cell.angle_beta   90.00
_cell.angle_gamma   90.00
#
_symmetry.space_group_name_H-M   'P 1'
#
loop_
_entity.id
_entity.type
_entity.pdbx_description
1 polymer ?
#
loop_
_entity_poly.entity_id
_entity_poly.type
_entity_poly.pdbx_seq_one_letter_code
_entity_poly.pdbx_strand_id
1 'polypeptide(L)'
;KKHFSRTYLVIDEHQNLAGYFTLALKAMNLDKRVSNRLRKLVSGYSNKPDSAIYLIGQLGKNYANPNVKQFSGDSLINIAVDYINEAQNIVGGRAVLVECENHKILTDFYEHCGFQQLSKQSSDALLTYVISLDKLH
;
A
#
# COMPACT_ATOMS: atom_id res chain seq x y z
N LYS A 1 13.99 20.30 -1.35
CA LYS A 1 13.49 18.96 -1.02
C LYS A 1 12.08 18.74 -1.54
N LYS A 2 11.91 17.67 -2.24
CA LYS A 2 10.60 17.34 -2.79
C LYS A 2 9.78 16.56 -1.77
N HIS A 3 8.51 16.89 -1.66
CA HIS A 3 7.65 16.29 -0.65
C HIS A 3 6.64 15.36 -1.32
N PHE A 4 7.16 14.32 -1.98
CA PHE A 4 6.32 13.35 -2.67
C PHE A 4 5.71 12.33 -1.73
N SER A 5 6.27 12.19 -0.53
CA SER A 5 5.78 11.22 0.43
C SER A 5 5.88 11.78 1.84
N ARG A 6 5.12 11.17 2.74
CA ARG A 6 5.20 11.47 4.16
C ARG A 6 5.38 10.17 4.92
N THR A 7 6.29 10.22 5.90
CA THR A 7 6.53 9.09 6.78
C THR A 7 5.86 9.34 8.12
N TYR A 8 5.14 8.34 8.60
CA TYR A 8 4.43 8.38 9.88
C TYR A 8 5.04 7.36 10.81
N LEU A 9 5.34 7.80 12.03
CA LEU A 9 5.82 6.92 13.08
C LEU A 9 4.62 6.53 13.94
N VAL A 10 4.50 5.25 14.24
CA VAL A 10 3.42 4.73 15.08
C VAL A 10 3.99 4.49 16.47
N ILE A 11 3.46 5.21 17.43
CA ILE A 11 3.91 5.18 18.81
C ILE A 11 2.80 4.54 19.64
N ASP A 12 3.15 3.57 20.48
CA ASP A 12 2.16 2.93 21.33
C ASP A 12 1.83 3.77 22.58
N GLU A 13 0.92 3.27 23.40
CA GLU A 13 0.47 3.99 24.58
C GLU A 13 1.55 4.18 25.64
N HIS A 14 2.63 3.42 25.55
CA HIS A 14 3.78 3.52 26.46
C HIS A 14 4.92 4.33 25.87
N GLN A 15 4.67 5.07 24.77
CA GLN A 15 5.65 5.92 24.09
C GLN A 15 6.75 5.12 23.39
N ASN A 16 6.50 3.85 23.10
CA ASN A 16 7.44 3.02 22.34
C ASN A 16 7.13 3.13 20.85
N LEU A 17 8.18 3.19 20.02
CA LEU A 17 8.02 3.15 18.57
C LEU A 17 7.59 1.75 18.16
N ALA A 18 6.36 1.61 17.66
CA ALA A 18 5.80 0.34 17.27
C ALA A 18 6.07 0.02 15.79
N GLY A 19 6.12 1.04 14.95
CA GLY A 19 6.36 0.84 13.53
C GLY A 19 6.31 2.15 12.77
N TYR A 20 6.33 2.04 11.45
CA TYR A 20 6.25 3.20 10.58
C TYR A 20 5.64 2.83 9.23
N PHE A 21 5.16 3.83 8.52
CA PHE A 21 4.76 3.67 7.13
C PHE A 21 4.95 4.98 6.38
N THR A 22 5.05 4.88 5.07
CA THR A 22 5.22 6.03 4.20
C THR A 22 4.06 6.07 3.20
N LEU A 23 3.43 7.23 3.07
CA LEU A 23 2.31 7.43 2.14
C LEU A 23 2.68 8.44 1.06
N ALA A 24 2.20 8.18 -0.14
CA ALA A 24 2.40 9.07 -1.28
C ALA A 24 1.25 8.93 -2.27
N LEU A 25 1.14 9.91 -3.16
CA LEU A 25 0.38 9.75 -4.40
C LEU A 25 1.37 9.45 -5.51
N LYS A 26 1.04 8.48 -6.33
CA LYS A 26 1.90 8.04 -7.43
C LYS A 26 1.11 8.04 -8.72
N ALA A 27 1.73 8.55 -9.79
CA ALA A 27 1.20 8.37 -11.13
C ALA A 27 1.58 6.96 -11.58
N MET A 28 0.59 6.18 -11.98
CA MET A 28 0.81 4.79 -12.36
C MET A 28 0.51 4.61 -13.83
N ASN A 29 1.44 4.00 -14.55
CA ASN A 29 1.27 3.65 -15.95
C ASN A 29 0.54 2.31 -16.04
N LEU A 30 -0.60 2.32 -16.72
CA LEU A 30 -1.42 1.13 -16.93
C LEU A 30 -1.17 0.60 -18.33
N ASP A 31 -0.02 -0.03 -18.52
CA ASP A 31 0.38 -0.54 -19.83
C ASP A 31 -0.35 -1.86 -20.17
N LYS A 32 0.03 -2.44 -21.30
CA LYS A 32 -0.65 -3.62 -21.85
C LYS A 32 -0.53 -4.86 -20.96
N ARG A 33 0.44 -4.90 -20.05
CA ARG A 33 0.62 -6.04 -19.14
C ARG A 33 -0.41 -6.06 -18.02
N VAL A 34 -1.09 -4.94 -17.81
CA VAL A 34 -2.15 -4.84 -16.81
C VAL A 34 -3.45 -5.28 -17.43
N SER A 35 -4.14 -6.23 -16.79
CA SER A 35 -5.41 -6.72 -17.29
C SER A 35 -6.47 -5.63 -17.28
N ASN A 36 -7.49 -5.76 -18.12
CA ASN A 36 -8.58 -4.79 -18.13
C ASN A 36 -9.29 -4.71 -16.79
N ARG A 37 -9.40 -5.84 -16.09
CA ARG A 37 -10.02 -5.88 -14.77
C ARG A 37 -9.26 -5.02 -13.77
N LEU A 38 -7.93 -5.18 -13.72
CA LEU A 38 -7.10 -4.40 -12.82
C LEU A 38 -7.03 -2.94 -13.23
N ARG A 39 -6.97 -2.68 -14.55
CA ARG A 39 -7.00 -1.31 -15.06
C ARG A 39 -8.27 -0.59 -14.61
N LYS A 40 -9.40 -1.25 -14.73
CA LYS A 40 -10.68 -0.70 -14.30
C LYS A 40 -10.73 -0.51 -12.78
N LEU A 41 -10.14 -1.44 -12.03
CA LEU A 41 -10.07 -1.35 -10.57
C LEU A 41 -9.30 -0.09 -10.15
N VAL A 42 -8.18 0.18 -10.80
CA VAL A 42 -7.28 1.28 -10.44
C VAL A 42 -7.84 2.63 -10.92
N SER A 43 -8.24 2.71 -12.18
CA SER A 43 -8.61 3.97 -12.80
C SER A 43 -10.12 4.21 -12.91
N GLY A 44 -10.92 3.16 -12.79
CA GLY A 44 -12.36 3.23 -13.04
C GLY A 44 -12.73 3.03 -14.50
N TYR A 45 -11.75 2.94 -15.40
CA TYR A 45 -11.97 2.81 -16.84
C TYR A 45 -11.10 1.69 -17.40
N SER A 46 -11.60 1.01 -18.42
CA SER A 46 -10.85 -0.09 -19.03
C SER A 46 -9.79 0.36 -20.02
N ASN A 47 -9.86 1.61 -20.49
CA ASN A 47 -8.99 2.11 -21.55
C ASN A 47 -8.10 3.27 -21.15
N LYS A 48 -8.06 3.64 -19.88
CA LYS A 48 -7.24 4.76 -19.45
C LYS A 48 -5.78 4.33 -19.34
N PRO A 49 -4.81 5.09 -19.91
CA PRO A 49 -3.42 4.67 -19.93
C PRO A 49 -2.68 4.88 -18.61
N ASP A 50 -3.20 5.73 -17.75
CA ASP A 50 -2.55 6.00 -16.47
C ASP A 50 -3.60 6.38 -15.41
N SER A 51 -3.17 6.44 -14.17
CA SER A 51 -4.03 6.87 -13.06
C SER A 51 -3.15 7.28 -11.88
N ALA A 52 -3.69 8.16 -11.05
CA ALA A 52 -3.09 8.44 -9.75
C ALA A 52 -3.55 7.38 -8.76
N ILE A 53 -2.64 6.94 -7.91
CA ILE A 53 -2.93 5.90 -6.94
C ILE A 53 -2.22 6.24 -5.62
N TYR A 54 -2.85 5.86 -4.51
CA TYR A 54 -2.19 5.99 -3.22
C TYR A 54 -1.14 4.90 -3.08
N LEU A 55 0.03 5.27 -2.60
CA LEU A 55 1.14 4.34 -2.42
C LEU A 55 1.49 4.23 -0.95
N ILE A 56 1.50 3.01 -0.42
CA ILE A 56 2.18 2.73 0.83
C ILE A 56 3.58 2.27 0.45
N GLY A 57 4.55 3.21 0.53
CA GLY A 57 5.89 2.97 0.02
C GLY A 57 6.72 2.08 0.90
N GLN A 58 6.58 2.26 2.21
CA GLN A 58 7.29 1.47 3.20
C GLN A 58 6.35 1.16 4.33
N LEU A 59 6.51 -0.01 4.91
CA LEU A 59 5.71 -0.44 6.05
C LEU A 59 6.57 -1.38 6.87
N GLY A 60 6.87 -0.98 8.09
CA GLY A 60 7.77 -1.75 8.92
C GLY A 60 7.39 -1.74 10.38
N LYS A 61 7.62 -2.86 11.05
CA LYS A 61 7.44 -3.01 12.48
C LYS A 61 8.78 -2.84 13.17
N ASN A 62 8.74 -2.37 14.42
CA ASN A 62 9.94 -2.27 15.23
C ASN A 62 10.18 -3.59 15.95
N TYR A 63 11.01 -4.43 15.36
CA TYR A 63 11.36 -5.71 15.96
C TYR A 63 12.41 -5.59 17.06
N ALA A 64 13.06 -4.43 17.15
CA ALA A 64 14.13 -4.24 18.14
C ALA A 64 13.59 -4.08 19.57
N ASN A 65 12.33 -3.69 19.70
CA ASN A 65 11.73 -3.47 21.02
C ASN A 65 10.77 -4.62 21.35
N PRO A 66 11.11 -5.46 22.35
CA PRO A 66 10.26 -6.61 22.69
C PRO A 66 8.91 -6.21 23.26
N ASN A 67 8.75 -4.98 23.70
CA ASN A 67 7.51 -4.49 24.29
C ASN A 67 6.42 -4.25 23.25
N VAL A 68 6.76 -4.21 21.96
CA VAL A 68 5.79 -4.00 20.88
C VAL A 68 5.56 -5.24 20.03
N LYS A 69 5.99 -6.40 20.49
CA LYS A 69 5.91 -7.61 19.68
C LYS A 69 4.48 -8.08 19.40
N GLN A 70 3.50 -7.60 20.15
CA GLN A 70 2.09 -7.91 19.90
C GLN A 70 1.47 -7.02 18.83
N PHE A 71 2.16 -5.98 18.40
CA PHE A 71 1.67 -5.08 17.36
C PHE A 71 1.80 -5.77 16.01
N SER A 72 0.67 -6.07 15.37
CA SER A 72 0.65 -6.87 14.14
C SER A 72 0.85 -6.02 12.89
N GLY A 73 1.25 -6.69 11.81
CA GLY A 73 1.30 -6.04 10.49
C GLY A 73 -0.09 -5.58 10.03
N ASP A 74 -1.13 -6.36 10.38
CA ASP A 74 -2.51 -5.97 10.07
C ASP A 74 -2.89 -4.66 10.74
N SER A 75 -2.48 -4.45 11.98
CA SER A 75 -2.74 -3.18 12.68
C SER A 75 -2.05 -2.02 11.97
N LEU A 76 -0.84 -2.23 11.50
CA LEU A 76 -0.09 -1.19 10.81
C LEU A 76 -0.74 -0.84 9.48
N ILE A 77 -1.16 -1.84 8.70
CA ILE A 77 -1.88 -1.63 7.45
C ILE A 77 -3.18 -0.87 7.72
N ASN A 78 -3.92 -1.22 8.76
CA ASN A 78 -5.19 -0.56 9.08
C ASN A 78 -4.98 0.92 9.40
N ILE A 79 -3.92 1.25 10.13
CA ILE A 79 -3.63 2.65 10.43
C ILE A 79 -3.30 3.41 9.14
N ALA A 80 -2.47 2.85 8.27
CA ALA A 80 -2.13 3.48 7.00
C ALA A 80 -3.38 3.69 6.13
N VAL A 81 -4.26 2.70 6.08
CA VAL A 81 -5.50 2.78 5.31
C VAL A 81 -6.44 3.84 5.88
N ASP A 82 -6.50 3.99 7.20
CA ASP A 82 -7.31 5.03 7.81
C ASP A 82 -6.88 6.43 7.34
N TYR A 83 -5.59 6.68 7.25
CA TYR A 83 -5.09 7.95 6.71
C TYR A 83 -5.45 8.11 5.23
N ILE A 84 -5.34 7.03 4.46
CA ILE A 84 -5.69 7.07 3.03
C ILE A 84 -7.19 7.34 2.87
N ASN A 85 -8.04 6.77 3.72
CA ASN A 85 -9.47 7.02 3.68
C ASN A 85 -9.80 8.49 3.96
N GLU A 86 -9.08 9.13 4.87
CA GLU A 86 -9.24 10.57 5.08
C GLU A 86 -8.87 11.36 3.84
N ALA A 87 -7.76 11.01 3.20
CA ALA A 87 -7.33 11.67 1.97
C ALA A 87 -8.33 11.44 0.85
N GLN A 88 -8.87 10.23 0.74
CA GLN A 88 -9.87 9.91 -0.28
C GLN A 88 -11.13 10.74 -0.11
N ASN A 89 -11.56 10.99 1.13
CA ASN A 89 -12.73 11.82 1.39
C ASN A 89 -12.54 13.26 0.93
N ILE A 90 -11.29 13.73 0.89
CA ILE A 90 -10.97 15.10 0.52
C ILE A 90 -10.68 15.22 -0.97
N VAL A 91 -9.89 14.32 -1.53
CA VAL A 91 -9.38 14.46 -2.91
C VAL A 91 -9.80 13.33 -3.84
N GLY A 92 -10.51 12.32 -3.33
CA GLY A 92 -10.89 11.17 -4.16
C GLY A 92 -9.78 10.15 -4.25
N GLY A 93 -9.93 9.20 -5.17
CA GLY A 93 -8.99 8.09 -5.37
C GLY A 93 -9.71 6.77 -5.25
N ARG A 94 -9.16 5.71 -5.88
CA ARG A 94 -9.87 4.44 -5.97
C ARG A 94 -9.10 3.27 -5.38
N ALA A 95 -7.77 3.35 -5.34
CA ALA A 95 -6.98 2.16 -5.04
C ALA A 95 -5.70 2.50 -4.31
N VAL A 96 -5.15 1.49 -3.65
CA VAL A 96 -3.91 1.57 -2.89
C VAL A 96 -2.92 0.57 -3.50
N LEU A 97 -1.70 1.03 -3.68
CA LEU A 97 -0.60 0.24 -4.19
C LEU A 97 0.42 0.01 -3.08
N VAL A 98 0.95 -1.20 -3.01
CA VAL A 98 2.12 -1.49 -2.18
C VAL A 98 3.18 -2.13 -3.06
N GLU A 99 4.44 -1.87 -2.75
CA GLU A 99 5.58 -2.51 -3.40
C GLU A 99 6.31 -3.32 -2.34
N CYS A 100 6.64 -4.57 -2.66
CA CYS A 100 7.34 -5.44 -1.72
C CYS A 100 8.33 -6.33 -2.44
N GLU A 101 9.33 -6.79 -1.69
CA GLU A 101 10.27 -7.76 -2.21
C GLU A 101 9.55 -9.08 -2.52
N ASN A 102 10.09 -9.82 -3.47
CA ASN A 102 9.56 -11.13 -3.82
C ASN A 102 9.97 -12.15 -2.74
N HIS A 103 9.28 -12.08 -1.63
CA HIS A 103 9.55 -12.91 -0.47
C HIS A 103 8.21 -13.49 0.00
N LYS A 104 8.18 -14.80 0.22
CA LYS A 104 6.91 -15.50 0.48
C LYS A 104 6.15 -14.94 1.68
N ILE A 105 6.85 -14.56 2.74
CA ILE A 105 6.19 -13.99 3.93
C ILE A 105 5.47 -12.69 3.58
N LEU A 106 6.10 -11.84 2.76
CA LEU A 106 5.51 -10.56 2.37
C LEU A 106 4.36 -10.76 1.38
N THR A 107 4.55 -11.61 0.38
CA THR A 107 3.49 -11.83 -0.61
C THR A 107 2.27 -12.49 0.04
N ASP A 108 2.49 -13.47 0.93
CA ASP A 108 1.38 -14.09 1.66
C ASP A 108 0.65 -13.07 2.54
N PHE A 109 1.38 -12.18 3.17
CA PHE A 109 0.79 -11.13 4.02
C PHE A 109 -0.12 -10.22 3.21
N TYR A 110 0.37 -9.69 2.07
CA TYR A 110 -0.45 -8.77 1.29
C TYR A 110 -1.63 -9.48 0.64
N GLU A 111 -1.45 -10.71 0.20
CA GLU A 111 -2.57 -11.49 -0.34
C GLU A 111 -3.62 -11.78 0.73
N HIS A 112 -3.17 -12.06 1.95
CA HIS A 112 -4.08 -12.24 3.08
C HIS A 112 -4.88 -10.96 3.35
N CYS A 113 -4.27 -9.80 3.19
CA CYS A 113 -4.94 -8.51 3.36
C CYS A 113 -5.91 -8.17 2.22
N GLY A 114 -5.94 -8.98 1.17
CA GLY A 114 -6.83 -8.78 0.03
C GLY A 114 -6.22 -8.10 -1.17
N PHE A 115 -4.94 -7.82 -1.14
CA PHE A 115 -4.24 -7.23 -2.28
C PHE A 115 -4.04 -8.26 -3.38
N GLN A 116 -4.02 -7.77 -4.62
CA GLN A 116 -3.76 -8.59 -5.80
C GLN A 116 -2.49 -8.12 -6.49
N GLN A 117 -1.72 -9.04 -7.00
CA GLN A 117 -0.54 -8.70 -7.78
C GLN A 117 -0.97 -8.00 -9.07
N LEU A 118 -0.40 -6.83 -9.33
CA LEU A 118 -0.84 -6.00 -10.46
C LEU A 118 -0.39 -6.57 -11.79
N SER A 119 0.85 -7.01 -11.88
CA SER A 119 1.38 -7.63 -13.09
C SER A 119 2.50 -8.57 -12.70
N LYS A 120 2.71 -9.60 -13.54
CA LYS A 120 3.84 -10.49 -13.35
C LYS A 120 5.07 -9.85 -13.98
N GLN A 121 5.96 -9.38 -13.14
CA GLN A 121 7.24 -8.85 -13.59
C GLN A 121 8.34 -9.81 -13.20
N SER A 122 9.07 -10.27 -14.18
CA SER A 122 10.08 -11.28 -13.97
C SER A 122 11.44 -10.73 -13.58
N SER A 123 11.68 -9.45 -13.78
CA SER A 123 13.03 -8.90 -13.68
C SER A 123 13.22 -7.86 -12.58
N ASP A 124 12.15 -7.39 -11.97
CA ASP A 124 12.27 -6.34 -10.98
C ASP A 124 12.40 -6.93 -9.58
N ALA A 125 13.19 -6.26 -8.76
CA ALA A 125 13.37 -6.66 -7.37
C ALA A 125 12.10 -6.51 -6.55
N LEU A 126 11.15 -5.65 -6.99
CA LEU A 126 9.94 -5.37 -6.24
C LEU A 126 8.71 -5.84 -6.99
N LEU A 127 7.81 -6.47 -6.26
CA LEU A 127 6.49 -6.84 -6.74
C LEU A 127 5.50 -5.74 -6.37
N THR A 128 4.50 -5.58 -7.21
CA THR A 128 3.48 -4.55 -7.05
C THR A 128 2.13 -5.21 -6.77
N TYR A 129 1.50 -4.82 -5.68
CA TYR A 129 0.20 -5.32 -5.26
C TYR A 129 -0.78 -4.15 -5.14
N VAL A 130 -2.04 -4.38 -5.46
CA VAL A 130 -3.05 -3.33 -5.47
C VAL A 130 -4.35 -3.84 -4.85
N ILE A 131 -5.08 -2.93 -4.20
CA ILE A 131 -6.40 -3.22 -3.68
C ILE A 131 -7.31 -2.02 -3.91
N SER A 132 -8.59 -2.28 -4.18
CA SER A 132 -9.59 -1.23 -4.26
C SER A 132 -9.93 -0.73 -2.87
N LEU A 133 -10.07 0.59 -2.73
CA LEU A 133 -10.48 1.17 -1.45
C LEU A 133 -11.85 0.67 -0.99
N ASP A 134 -12.72 0.30 -1.93
CA ASP A 134 -14.03 -0.24 -1.59
C ASP A 134 -13.93 -1.53 -0.79
N LYS A 135 -12.86 -2.29 -0.97
CA LYS A 135 -12.70 -3.58 -0.29
C LYS A 135 -12.06 -3.45 1.09
N LEU A 136 -11.58 -2.26 1.44
CA LEU A 136 -10.90 -2.03 2.71
C LEU A 136 -11.83 -1.45 3.78
N HIS A 137 -13.10 -1.29 3.46
CA HIS A 137 -14.11 -0.78 4.39
C HIS A 137 -14.91 -1.90 5.02
#